data_5a292ba8925606886dd07b6061a5624f
#
_entry.id   5a292ba8925606886dd07b6061a5624f
#
_cell.length_a   1.000
_cell.length_b   1.000
_cell.length_c   1.000
_cell.angle_alpha   90.00
_cell.angle_beta   90.00
_cell.angle_gamma   90.00
#
_symmetry.space_group_name_H-M   'P 1'
#
loop_
_entity.id
_entity.type
_entity.pdbx_description
1 polymer ?
#
loop_
_entity_poly.entity_id
_entity_poly.type
_entity_poly.pdbx_seq_one_letter_code
_entity_poly.pdbx_strand_id
1 'polypeptide(L)'
;MRIKNSKFSLFYGLGYDFSAVRHNINFKTSPNIDETVREIGVKILNVPYSINRLSTQYLEVPLEFRFRTQTKYPFRLYLGTKMGYMTRASYNLQEENIDTYKRRGLNELDRLKYGVTFRVGYGILNFYTYYGLNGLMPSKRQKGINQLAFGITLMAN
;
A
#
# COMPACT_ATOMS: atom_id res chain seq x y z
N MET A 1 -17.23 -10.55 14.76
CA MET A 1 -18.00 -11.43 15.64
C MET A 1 -17.15 -11.76 16.87
N ARG A 2 -17.59 -11.47 18.07
CA ARG A 2 -16.87 -11.76 19.31
C ARG A 2 -17.64 -12.83 20.07
N ILE A 3 -17.00 -13.97 20.36
CA ILE A 3 -17.59 -15.00 21.22
C ILE A 3 -17.45 -14.50 22.67
N LYS A 4 -18.56 -14.47 23.41
CA LYS A 4 -18.62 -14.01 24.80
C LYS A 4 -17.57 -14.77 25.62
N ASN A 5 -16.69 -14.06 26.34
CA ASN A 5 -15.55 -14.58 27.13
C ASN A 5 -14.40 -15.26 26.33
N SER A 6 -14.34 -15.13 25.03
CA SER A 6 -13.22 -15.67 24.27
C SER A 6 -12.07 -14.66 24.17
N LYS A 7 -10.85 -15.17 24.29
CA LYS A 7 -9.61 -14.42 23.98
C LYS A 7 -9.43 -14.23 22.47
N PHE A 8 -10.20 -14.93 21.66
CA PHE A 8 -10.14 -14.93 20.21
C PHE A 8 -11.34 -14.24 19.61
N SER A 9 -11.12 -13.53 18.52
CA SER A 9 -12.19 -12.91 17.73
C SER A 9 -11.79 -12.81 16.27
N LEU A 10 -12.78 -12.82 15.39
CA LEU A 10 -12.63 -12.52 13.98
C LEU A 10 -13.11 -11.10 13.73
N PHE A 11 -12.32 -10.32 13.04
CA PHE A 11 -12.65 -8.95 12.64
C PHE A 11 -12.66 -8.84 11.12
N TYR A 12 -13.68 -8.19 10.60
CA TYR A 12 -13.77 -7.73 9.23
C TYR A 12 -14.31 -6.30 9.22
N GLY A 13 -14.00 -5.57 8.18
CA GLY A 13 -14.38 -4.16 8.10
C GLY A 13 -14.24 -3.59 6.71
N LEU A 14 -14.40 -2.30 6.61
CA LEU A 14 -14.17 -1.50 5.43
C LEU A 14 -13.22 -0.39 5.79
N GLY A 15 -12.22 -0.16 4.96
CA GLY A 15 -11.20 0.84 5.17
C GLY A 15 -10.91 1.65 3.90
N TYR A 16 -10.38 2.82 4.09
CA TYR A 16 -9.85 3.65 3.02
C TYR A 16 -8.38 3.92 3.29
N ASP A 17 -7.52 3.58 2.32
CA ASP A 17 -6.08 3.78 2.42
C ASP A 17 -5.65 4.87 1.44
N PHE A 18 -4.94 5.85 1.95
CA PHE A 18 -4.26 6.88 1.18
C PHE A 18 -2.77 6.73 1.36
N SER A 19 -2.07 6.43 0.29
CA SER A 19 -0.62 6.31 0.28
C SER A 19 0.02 7.32 -0.66
N ALA A 20 1.10 7.94 -0.21
CA ALA A 20 1.88 8.86 -1.01
C ALA A 20 3.37 8.55 -0.83
N VAL A 21 3.99 8.05 -1.88
CA VAL A 21 5.38 7.62 -1.89
C VAL A 21 6.19 8.55 -2.77
N ARG A 22 7.32 9.03 -2.24
CA ARG A 22 8.37 9.71 -3.02
C ARG A 22 9.39 8.67 -3.48
N HIS A 23 9.79 8.74 -4.73
CA HIS A 23 10.73 7.79 -5.31
C HIS A 23 11.57 8.46 -6.42
N ASN A 24 12.64 7.80 -6.84
CA ASN A 24 13.52 8.24 -7.92
C ASN A 24 13.24 7.56 -9.27
N ILE A 25 12.05 7.01 -9.45
CA ILE A 25 11.66 6.24 -10.63
C ILE A 25 10.79 7.13 -11.53
N ASN A 26 11.03 7.09 -12.84
CA ASN A 26 10.20 7.78 -13.83
C ASN A 26 9.24 6.78 -14.49
N PHE A 27 7.95 7.08 -14.46
CA PHE A 27 6.88 6.35 -15.15
C PHE A 27 6.58 6.99 -16.52
N LYS A 28 7.60 7.36 -17.28
CA LYS A 28 7.40 7.85 -18.66
C LYS A 28 7.11 6.67 -19.58
N THR A 29 5.97 6.71 -20.24
CA THR A 29 5.72 5.92 -21.45
C THR A 29 6.59 6.51 -22.54
N SER A 30 7.54 5.76 -23.09
CA SER A 30 8.35 6.24 -24.23
C SER A 30 7.42 6.40 -25.45
N PRO A 31 7.38 7.56 -26.12
CA PRO A 31 6.54 7.77 -27.29
C PRO A 31 7.06 7.10 -28.57
N ASN A 32 8.21 6.43 -28.54
CA ASN A 32 8.95 5.97 -29.73
C ASN A 32 9.22 4.47 -29.77
N ILE A 33 8.24 3.61 -29.42
CA ILE A 33 8.34 2.18 -29.71
C ILE A 33 6.98 1.73 -30.23
N ASP A 34 6.99 1.00 -31.36
CA ASP A 34 5.85 0.43 -32.07
C ASP A 34 4.64 0.12 -31.17
N GLU A 35 3.45 0.47 -31.63
CA GLU A 35 2.17 0.35 -30.89
C GLU A 35 1.88 -1.04 -30.32
N THR A 36 2.65 -2.05 -30.66
CA THR A 36 2.52 -3.45 -30.22
C THR A 36 3.24 -3.77 -28.92
N VAL A 37 4.19 -2.95 -28.46
CA VAL A 37 4.95 -3.20 -27.22
C VAL A 37 5.00 -1.92 -26.38
N ARG A 38 3.97 -1.68 -25.60
CA ARG A 38 3.98 -0.67 -24.52
C ARG A 38 4.81 -1.19 -23.35
N GLU A 39 6.12 -1.21 -23.50
CA GLU A 39 7.02 -1.42 -22.37
C GLU A 39 7.06 -0.16 -21.52
N ILE A 40 6.55 -0.26 -20.30
CA ILE A 40 6.78 0.75 -19.27
C ILE A 40 8.21 0.52 -18.78
N GLY A 41 9.16 1.26 -19.37
CA GLY A 41 10.53 1.27 -18.87
C GLY A 41 10.55 1.98 -17.51
N VAL A 42 10.82 1.23 -16.44
CA VAL A 42 11.22 1.83 -15.17
C VAL A 42 12.64 2.34 -15.34
N LYS A 43 12.79 3.63 -15.56
CA LYS A 43 14.10 4.27 -15.70
C LYS A 43 14.41 5.06 -14.43
N ILE A 44 15.58 4.83 -13.86
CA ILE A 44 16.09 5.65 -12.77
C ILE A 44 16.31 7.06 -13.32
N LEU A 45 15.79 8.06 -12.62
CA LEU A 45 15.98 9.46 -12.98
C LEU A 45 17.42 9.88 -12.66
N ASN A 46 18.19 10.20 -13.71
CA ASN A 46 19.54 10.78 -13.60
C ASN A 46 19.51 12.32 -13.75
N VAL A 47 18.34 12.95 -13.71
CA VAL A 47 18.18 14.39 -13.78
C VAL A 47 17.71 14.94 -12.43
N PRO A 48 18.16 16.14 -12.03
CA PRO A 48 17.67 16.76 -10.79
C PRO A 48 16.17 17.02 -10.87
N TYR A 49 15.44 16.56 -9.86
CA TYR A 49 14.00 16.76 -9.72
C TYR A 49 13.67 17.26 -8.32
N SER A 50 12.74 18.18 -8.21
CA SER A 50 12.29 18.71 -6.91
C SER A 50 11.17 17.87 -6.30
N ILE A 51 10.29 17.30 -7.11
CA ILE A 51 9.18 16.46 -6.64
C ILE A 51 8.99 15.26 -7.59
N ASN A 52 9.04 14.06 -7.03
CA ASN A 52 8.63 12.83 -7.70
C ASN A 52 7.76 12.03 -6.72
N ARG A 53 6.44 12.10 -6.88
CA ARG A 53 5.46 11.56 -5.95
C ARG A 53 4.38 10.76 -6.66
N LEU A 54 4.22 9.52 -6.23
CA LEU A 54 3.09 8.67 -6.58
C LEU A 54 2.10 8.67 -5.40
N SER A 55 0.85 9.03 -5.66
CA SER A 55 -0.23 8.97 -4.68
C SER A 55 -1.28 7.97 -5.15
N THR A 56 -1.66 7.05 -4.29
CA THR A 56 -2.66 6.01 -4.55
C THR A 56 -3.71 5.98 -3.46
N GLN A 57 -4.94 5.67 -3.85
CA GLN A 57 -6.10 5.57 -2.96
C GLN A 57 -6.77 4.22 -3.18
N TYR A 58 -7.03 3.51 -2.08
CA TYR A 58 -7.65 2.18 -2.10
C TYR A 58 -8.86 2.13 -1.17
N LEU A 59 -9.90 1.47 -1.62
CA LEU A 59 -10.95 0.95 -0.76
C LEU A 59 -10.53 -0.45 -0.33
N GLU A 60 -10.44 -0.70 0.98
CA GLU A 60 -9.86 -1.94 1.53
C GLU A 60 -10.86 -2.71 2.39
N VAL A 61 -10.80 -4.03 2.29
CA VAL A 61 -11.51 -4.96 3.15
C VAL A 61 -10.48 -5.74 3.96
N PRO A 62 -10.26 -5.42 5.23
CA PRO A 62 -9.43 -6.21 6.14
C PRO A 62 -10.21 -7.39 6.70
N LEU A 63 -9.51 -8.50 6.89
CA LEU A 63 -9.96 -9.68 7.63
C LEU A 63 -8.84 -10.06 8.60
N GLU A 64 -9.12 -10.01 9.92
CA GLU A 64 -8.11 -10.27 10.94
C GLU A 64 -8.61 -11.30 11.97
N PHE A 65 -7.77 -12.28 12.24
CA PHE A 65 -7.89 -13.14 13.41
C PHE A 65 -7.16 -12.49 14.58
N ARG A 66 -7.86 -12.23 15.66
CA ARG A 66 -7.41 -11.44 16.80
C ARG A 66 -7.35 -12.28 18.07
N PHE A 67 -6.19 -12.30 18.69
CA PHE A 67 -5.99 -12.81 20.06
C PHE A 67 -5.74 -11.62 20.99
N ARG A 68 -6.47 -11.57 22.12
CA ARG A 68 -6.32 -10.53 23.15
C ARG A 68 -6.45 -11.17 24.55
N THR A 69 -5.48 -10.88 25.42
CA THR A 69 -5.59 -11.25 26.82
C THR A 69 -6.56 -10.32 27.57
N GLN A 70 -7.20 -10.86 28.63
CA GLN A 70 -8.18 -10.11 29.43
C GLN A 70 -7.53 -9.59 30.73
N THR A 71 -6.44 -8.83 30.59
CA THR A 71 -5.68 -8.23 31.68
C THR A 71 -5.77 -6.71 31.65
N LYS A 72 -5.38 -6.03 32.73
CA LYS A 72 -5.30 -4.57 32.80
C LYS A 72 -4.44 -4.00 31.67
N TYR A 73 -3.36 -4.67 31.30
CA TYR A 73 -2.50 -4.36 30.18
C TYR A 73 -2.58 -5.50 29.17
N PRO A 74 -3.55 -5.48 28.25
CA PRO A 74 -3.78 -6.61 27.37
C PRO A 74 -2.65 -6.79 26.38
N PHE A 75 -2.18 -8.03 26.26
CA PHE A 75 -1.36 -8.47 25.13
C PHE A 75 -2.28 -8.74 23.93
N ARG A 76 -1.89 -8.29 22.77
CA ARG A 76 -2.63 -8.43 21.51
C ARG A 76 -1.76 -9.02 20.44
N LEU A 77 -2.29 -9.99 19.74
CA LEU A 77 -1.67 -10.60 18.57
C LEU A 77 -2.73 -10.75 17.49
N TYR A 78 -2.56 -10.05 16.38
CA TYR A 78 -3.52 -10.09 15.27
C TYR A 78 -2.79 -10.50 14.00
N LEU A 79 -3.35 -11.48 13.33
CA LEU A 79 -2.90 -11.96 12.02
C LEU A 79 -4.05 -11.83 11.04
N GLY A 80 -3.79 -11.29 9.88
CA GLY A 80 -4.86 -11.07 8.92
C GLY A 80 -4.39 -10.93 7.49
N THR A 81 -5.35 -10.67 6.66
CA THR A 81 -5.17 -10.29 5.27
C THR A 81 -6.01 -9.05 4.99
N LYS A 82 -5.60 -8.26 4.02
CA LYS A 82 -6.41 -7.19 3.46
C LYS A 82 -6.38 -7.21 1.95
N MET A 83 -7.53 -6.96 1.36
CA MET A 83 -7.72 -6.78 -0.07
C MET A 83 -8.16 -5.35 -0.32
N GLY A 84 -7.56 -4.70 -1.31
CA GLY A 84 -7.89 -3.32 -1.67
C GLY A 84 -8.14 -3.18 -3.17
N TYR A 85 -9.11 -2.34 -3.51
CA TYR A 85 -9.36 -1.92 -4.88
C TYR A 85 -8.98 -0.46 -5.06
N MET A 86 -8.14 -0.18 -6.07
CA MET A 86 -7.65 1.17 -6.36
C MET A 86 -8.78 2.03 -6.91
N THR A 87 -9.10 3.09 -6.19
CA THR A 87 -10.11 4.08 -6.60
C THR A 87 -9.48 5.23 -7.37
N ARG A 88 -8.24 5.60 -7.02
CA ARG A 88 -7.52 6.70 -7.67
C ARG A 88 -6.02 6.48 -7.61
N ALA A 89 -5.32 6.84 -8.69
CA ALA A 89 -3.87 6.99 -8.71
C ALA A 89 -3.51 8.31 -9.39
N SER A 90 -2.50 8.99 -8.86
CA SER A 90 -1.95 10.22 -9.45
C SER A 90 -0.44 10.26 -9.29
N TYR A 91 0.21 10.65 -10.36
CA TYR A 91 1.66 10.84 -10.43
C TYR A 91 1.98 12.32 -10.62
N ASN A 92 2.91 12.83 -9.84
CA ASN A 92 3.36 14.21 -9.90
C ASN A 92 4.89 14.23 -10.00
N LEU A 93 5.40 14.72 -11.13
CA LEU A 93 6.82 14.91 -11.37
C LEU A 93 7.05 16.40 -11.64
N GLN A 94 7.96 17.01 -10.90
CA GLN A 94 8.42 18.37 -11.12
C GLN A 94 9.92 18.33 -11.33
N GLU A 95 10.38 18.59 -12.54
CA GLU A 95 11.79 18.79 -12.89
C GLU A 95 12.18 20.25 -12.59
N GLU A 96 13.43 20.51 -12.22
CA GLU A 96 13.89 21.81 -11.71
C GLU A 96 13.85 22.95 -12.76
N ASN A 97 13.77 22.61 -14.07
CA ASN A 97 13.74 23.58 -15.18
C ASN A 97 12.63 23.33 -16.22
N ILE A 98 11.66 22.48 -15.94
CA ILE A 98 10.60 22.10 -16.89
C ILE A 98 9.26 22.03 -16.18
N ASP A 99 8.19 22.27 -16.90
CA ASP A 99 6.80 22.27 -16.42
C ASP A 99 6.43 21.06 -15.55
N THR A 100 5.62 21.33 -14.53
CA THR A 100 5.07 20.31 -13.64
C THR A 100 4.24 19.30 -14.42
N TYR A 101 4.73 18.07 -14.53
CA TYR A 101 4.00 16.98 -15.17
C TYR A 101 3.08 16.27 -14.16
N LYS A 102 1.77 16.47 -14.31
CA LYS A 102 0.74 15.80 -13.52
C LYS A 102 -0.02 14.80 -14.38
N ARG A 103 0.01 13.53 -14.03
CA ARG A 103 -0.79 12.49 -14.68
C ARG A 103 -1.78 11.87 -13.69
N ARG A 104 -3.04 11.81 -14.09
CA ARG A 104 -4.13 11.16 -13.34
C ARG A 104 -4.57 9.93 -14.12
N GLY A 105 -5.01 8.88 -13.37
CA GLY A 105 -5.54 7.66 -14.00
C GLY A 105 -4.43 6.79 -14.61
N LEU A 106 -3.51 6.32 -13.79
CA LEU A 106 -2.46 5.38 -14.19
C LEU A 106 -3.09 4.00 -14.43
N ASN A 107 -3.47 3.69 -15.67
CA ASN A 107 -4.00 2.39 -16.06
C ASN A 107 -2.93 1.28 -16.05
N GLU A 108 -1.67 1.66 -15.85
CA GLU A 108 -0.53 0.76 -15.82
C GLU A 108 -0.31 0.12 -14.45
N LEU A 109 -0.99 0.61 -13.40
CA LEU A 109 -0.92 0.03 -12.07
C LEU A 109 -1.95 -1.08 -11.88
N ASP A 110 -1.60 -2.08 -11.09
CA ASP A 110 -2.55 -3.11 -10.71
C ASP A 110 -3.64 -2.51 -9.82
N ARG A 111 -4.89 -2.68 -10.22
CA ARG A 111 -6.03 -2.12 -9.47
C ARG A 111 -6.33 -2.90 -8.20
N LEU A 112 -5.91 -4.16 -8.14
CA LEU A 112 -6.08 -5.00 -6.97
C LEU A 112 -4.79 -5.00 -6.15
N LYS A 113 -4.94 -4.79 -4.85
CA LYS A 113 -3.89 -4.92 -3.85
C LYS A 113 -4.34 -5.95 -2.82
N TYR A 114 -3.51 -6.95 -2.54
CA TYR A 114 -3.77 -7.88 -1.46
C TYR A 114 -2.47 -8.24 -0.75
N GLY A 115 -2.60 -8.55 0.53
CA GLY A 115 -1.44 -8.85 1.35
C GLY A 115 -1.80 -9.33 2.73
N VAL A 116 -0.77 -9.65 3.49
CA VAL A 116 -0.88 -10.10 4.87
C VAL A 116 -0.60 -8.96 5.83
N THR A 117 -1.30 -8.98 6.96
CA THR A 117 -1.14 -8.02 8.05
C THR A 117 -0.73 -8.75 9.31
N PHE A 118 0.19 -8.17 10.04
CA PHE A 118 0.59 -8.64 11.36
C PHE A 118 0.59 -7.47 12.32
N ARG A 119 0.01 -7.68 13.51
CA ARG A 119 0.00 -6.69 14.57
C ARG A 119 0.28 -7.34 15.91
N VAL A 120 1.19 -6.77 16.65
CA VAL A 120 1.50 -7.17 18.03
C VAL A 120 1.41 -5.94 18.92
N GLY A 121 0.85 -6.08 20.12
CA GLY A 121 0.72 -4.95 21.02
C GLY A 121 0.64 -5.34 22.48
N TYR A 122 1.00 -4.37 23.32
CA TYR A 122 0.89 -4.46 24.77
C TYR A 122 0.37 -3.13 25.34
N GLY A 123 -0.62 -3.21 26.22
CA GLY A 123 -1.28 -2.02 26.78
C GLY A 123 -1.88 -1.14 25.68
N ILE A 124 -1.42 0.09 25.56
CA ILE A 124 -1.89 1.06 24.56
C ILE A 124 -1.10 1.01 23.25
N LEU A 125 0.09 0.42 23.25
CA LEU A 125 1.01 0.44 22.12
C LEU A 125 0.82 -0.80 21.25
N ASN A 126 0.74 -0.60 19.92
CA ASN A 126 0.71 -1.69 18.96
C ASN A 126 1.67 -1.40 17.82
N PHE A 127 2.42 -2.41 17.42
CA PHE A 127 3.23 -2.44 16.22
C PHE A 127 2.45 -3.13 15.11
N TYR A 128 2.45 -2.55 13.93
CA TYR A 128 1.72 -3.02 12.75
C TYR A 128 2.68 -3.22 11.59
N THR A 129 2.51 -4.31 10.88
CA THR A 129 3.22 -4.60 9.63
C THR A 129 2.23 -5.08 8.57
N TYR A 130 2.44 -4.64 7.35
CA TYR A 130 1.75 -5.11 6.15
C TYR A 130 2.76 -5.53 5.10
N TYR A 131 2.55 -6.68 4.49
CA TYR A 131 3.32 -7.17 3.35
C TYR A 131 2.39 -7.46 2.18
N GLY A 132 2.58 -6.72 1.07
CA GLY A 132 1.85 -6.92 -0.18
C GLY A 132 2.34 -8.17 -0.90
N LEU A 133 1.41 -9.06 -1.23
CA LEU A 133 1.68 -10.30 -1.96
C LEU A 133 1.70 -10.09 -3.46
N ASN A 134 1.00 -9.06 -3.96
CA ASN A 134 1.09 -8.65 -5.35
C ASN A 134 1.93 -7.37 -5.48
N GLY A 135 2.64 -7.27 -6.59
CA GLY A 135 3.39 -6.07 -6.94
C GLY A 135 2.48 -4.90 -7.31
N LEU A 136 3.02 -3.69 -7.21
CA LEU A 136 2.33 -2.46 -7.62
C LEU A 136 2.06 -2.43 -9.14
N MET A 137 2.82 -3.22 -9.92
CA MET A 137 2.72 -3.36 -11.36
C MET A 137 2.35 -4.79 -11.76
N PRO A 138 1.60 -5.00 -12.85
CA PRO A 138 1.28 -6.33 -13.35
C PRO A 138 2.55 -7.12 -13.64
N SER A 139 2.63 -8.34 -13.13
CA SER A 139 3.81 -9.23 -13.21
C SER A 139 4.28 -9.58 -14.64
N LYS A 140 3.43 -9.35 -15.64
CA LYS A 140 3.77 -9.54 -17.07
C LYS A 140 4.79 -8.51 -17.60
N ARG A 141 5.04 -7.40 -16.88
CA ARG A 141 5.85 -6.29 -17.37
C ARG A 141 7.11 -6.02 -16.55
N GLN A 142 7.17 -6.46 -15.30
CA GLN A 142 8.38 -6.37 -14.47
C GLN A 142 8.24 -7.20 -13.19
N LYS A 143 9.35 -7.71 -12.60
CA LYS A 143 9.33 -8.31 -11.25
C LYS A 143 8.74 -7.30 -10.28
N GLY A 144 7.57 -7.60 -9.72
CA GLY A 144 6.77 -6.67 -8.95
C GLY A 144 7.53 -6.12 -7.74
N ILE A 145 7.45 -4.83 -7.55
CA ILE A 145 7.88 -4.18 -6.31
C ILE A 145 6.79 -4.45 -5.28
N ASN A 146 7.05 -5.34 -4.33
CA ASN A 146 6.12 -5.65 -3.25
C ASN A 146 6.12 -4.51 -2.23
N GLN A 147 4.94 -4.15 -1.76
CA GLN A 147 4.79 -3.12 -0.76
C GLN A 147 5.06 -3.70 0.63
N LEU A 148 5.98 -3.10 1.37
CA LEU A 148 6.18 -3.33 2.80
C LEU A 148 5.82 -2.04 3.54
N ALA A 149 4.94 -2.14 4.53
CA ALA A 149 4.61 -1.03 5.40
C ALA A 149 4.64 -1.48 6.87
N PHE A 150 5.10 -0.60 7.73
CA PHE A 150 5.08 -0.80 9.19
C PHE A 150 4.75 0.52 9.88
N GLY A 151 4.20 0.42 11.05
CA GLY A 151 3.79 1.57 11.82
C GLY A 151 3.46 1.25 13.26
N ILE A 152 3.23 2.30 14.02
CA ILE A 152 2.83 2.24 15.42
C ILE A 152 1.42 2.79 15.54
N THR A 153 0.58 2.11 16.29
CA THR A 153 -0.79 2.54 16.56
C THR A 153 -1.01 2.61 18.07
N LEU A 154 -1.62 3.70 18.52
CA LEU A 154 -2.07 3.84 19.89
C LEU A 154 -3.54 3.43 19.98
N MET A 155 -3.85 2.51 20.88
CA MET A 155 -5.23 2.09 21.14
C MET A 155 -5.61 2.40 22.58
N ALA A 156 -6.67 3.18 22.77
CA ALA A 156 -7.32 3.29 24.07
C ALA A 156 -7.88 1.93 24.52
N ASN A 157 -7.87 1.67 25.81
CA ASN A 157 -8.40 0.43 26.41
C ASN A 157 -9.93 0.48 26.50
#